data_71ef35b3abc12d719219b71bbc70d576
#
_entry.id   71ef35b3abc12d719219b71bbc70d576
#
_cell.length_a   1.000
_cell.length_b   1.000
_cell.length_c   1.000
_cell.angle_alpha   90.00
_cell.angle_beta   90.00
_cell.angle_gamma   90.00
#
_symmetry.space_group_name_H-M   'P 1'
#
loop_
_entity.id
_entity.type
_entity.pdbx_description
1 polymer ?
#
loop_
_entity_poly.entity_id
_entity_poly.type
_entity_poly.pdbx_seq_one_letter_code
_entity_poly.pdbx_strand_id
1 'polypeptide(L)'
;LASCNSKEKEDKAFARVSTSNNPQEMRAYLDNYFEEASPEHLVKIRKNLRVWVDDSTAYANICKTKDLATKISLENEYMEKFKDGGNHKTEISNMLAKDKKAKEELELKEQKAQEELELQAERQAKYKEFKDNVVDYIFNLSDNEIVSAAWVFSTPDVNGCGKGVFINNFNGLKEKFTYKLADNGDLQVKSKNGSASITFLNDGLYRGDDYFKRIYAPSYYKGCKKYF
;
A
#
# COMPACT_ATOMS: atom_id res chain seq x y z
N LEU A 1 -7.18 40.17 -65.63
CA LEU A 1 -8.46 39.75 -65.00
C LEU A 1 -8.35 38.35 -64.30
N ALA A 2 -7.53 37.41 -64.83
CA ALA A 2 -7.37 36.06 -64.20
C ALA A 2 -6.62 36.08 -62.82
N SER A 3 -5.66 36.98 -62.67
CA SER A 3 -4.82 37.06 -61.42
C SER A 3 -5.58 37.58 -60.19
N CYS A 4 -6.55 38.49 -60.36
CA CYS A 4 -7.36 38.96 -59.21
C CYS A 4 -8.31 37.89 -58.68
N ASN A 5 -8.80 36.99 -59.55
CA ASN A 5 -9.71 35.92 -59.16
C ASN A 5 -9.00 34.76 -58.37
N SER A 6 -7.71 34.57 -58.68
CA SER A 6 -6.86 33.55 -57.98
C SER A 6 -6.57 33.97 -56.54
N LYS A 7 -6.17 35.24 -56.33
CA LYS A 7 -5.87 35.76 -54.99
C LYS A 7 -7.09 35.80 -54.06
N GLU A 8 -8.26 36.19 -54.59
CA GLU A 8 -9.50 36.19 -53.83
C GLU A 8 -9.92 34.78 -53.40
N LYS A 9 -9.68 33.77 -54.24
CA LYS A 9 -9.92 32.35 -53.88
C LYS A 9 -8.95 31.86 -52.80
N GLU A 10 -7.69 32.23 -52.89
CA GLU A 10 -6.67 31.91 -51.90
C GLU A 10 -7.00 32.54 -50.55
N ASP A 11 -7.32 33.84 -50.48
CA ASP A 11 -7.68 34.55 -49.26
C ASP A 11 -8.89 33.91 -48.57
N LYS A 12 -9.92 33.50 -49.32
CA LYS A 12 -11.07 32.77 -48.79
C LYS A 12 -10.68 31.36 -48.21
N ALA A 13 -9.81 30.66 -48.95
CA ALA A 13 -9.31 29.37 -48.51
C ALA A 13 -8.46 29.50 -47.24
N PHE A 14 -7.57 30.51 -47.17
CA PHE A 14 -6.78 30.81 -46.02
C PHE A 14 -7.65 31.14 -44.79
N ALA A 15 -8.63 32.01 -44.91
CA ALA A 15 -9.53 32.38 -43.84
C ALA A 15 -10.20 31.14 -43.21
N ARG A 16 -10.63 30.19 -44.05
CA ARG A 16 -11.21 28.91 -43.57
C ARG A 16 -10.19 28.00 -42.92
N VAL A 17 -9.05 27.77 -43.57
CA VAL A 17 -8.07 26.77 -43.17
C VAL A 17 -7.23 27.24 -41.97
N SER A 18 -6.99 28.54 -41.83
CA SER A 18 -6.22 29.12 -40.74
C SER A 18 -6.85 28.88 -39.34
N THR A 19 -8.15 28.64 -39.30
CA THR A 19 -8.91 28.32 -38.06
C THR A 19 -9.35 26.87 -38.01
N SER A 20 -9.05 26.06 -39.03
CA SER A 20 -9.40 24.64 -39.08
C SER A 20 -8.47 23.80 -38.19
N ASN A 21 -9.02 22.77 -37.57
CA ASN A 21 -8.27 21.72 -36.87
C ASN A 21 -8.06 20.48 -37.77
N ASN A 22 -8.36 20.57 -39.06
CA ASN A 22 -8.23 19.46 -39.98
C ASN A 22 -6.88 19.49 -40.72
N PRO A 23 -5.95 18.56 -40.45
CA PRO A 23 -4.63 18.54 -41.09
C PRO A 23 -4.71 18.25 -42.60
N GLN A 24 -5.76 17.57 -43.05
CA GLN A 24 -5.95 17.29 -44.47
C GLN A 24 -6.29 18.57 -45.22
N GLU A 25 -7.12 19.43 -44.66
CA GLU A 25 -7.42 20.74 -45.22
C GLU A 25 -6.18 21.64 -45.25
N MET A 26 -5.35 21.62 -44.20
CA MET A 26 -4.09 22.36 -44.13
C MET A 26 -3.12 21.90 -45.23
N ARG A 27 -2.97 20.57 -45.42
CA ARG A 27 -2.14 20.00 -46.47
C ARG A 27 -2.68 20.37 -47.86
N ALA A 28 -3.96 20.16 -48.08
CA ALA A 28 -4.60 20.52 -49.35
C ALA A 28 -4.44 22.02 -49.69
N TYR A 29 -4.51 22.90 -48.68
CA TYR A 29 -4.22 24.33 -48.89
C TYR A 29 -2.77 24.55 -49.33
N LEU A 30 -1.79 23.95 -48.66
CA LEU A 30 -0.38 24.07 -48.99
C LEU A 30 -0.07 23.53 -50.38
N ASP A 31 -0.73 22.45 -50.81
CA ASP A 31 -0.54 21.84 -52.10
C ASP A 31 -1.19 22.67 -53.24
N ASN A 32 -2.39 23.23 -53.01
CA ASN A 32 -3.16 23.90 -54.04
C ASN A 32 -2.82 25.39 -54.23
N TYR A 33 -2.26 26.02 -53.16
CA TYR A 33 -2.03 27.48 -53.17
C TYR A 33 -0.57 27.86 -52.90
N PHE A 34 0.37 26.92 -53.02
CA PHE A 34 1.79 27.18 -52.70
C PHE A 34 2.39 28.33 -53.49
N GLU A 35 2.01 28.49 -54.76
CA GLU A 35 2.55 29.52 -55.64
C GLU A 35 1.79 30.87 -55.51
N GLU A 36 0.50 30.83 -55.15
CA GLU A 36 -0.37 32.02 -55.09
C GLU A 36 -0.42 32.63 -53.68
N ALA A 37 -0.18 31.82 -52.64
CA ALA A 37 -0.30 32.25 -51.25
C ALA A 37 0.83 33.20 -50.84
N SER A 38 0.49 34.16 -49.99
CA SER A 38 1.52 34.98 -49.36
C SER A 38 2.44 34.16 -48.48
N PRO A 39 3.73 34.57 -48.33
CA PRO A 39 4.66 33.86 -47.39
C PRO A 39 4.10 33.78 -46.00
N GLU A 40 3.36 34.78 -45.52
CA GLU A 40 2.75 34.84 -44.20
C GLU A 40 1.65 33.76 -44.03
N HIS A 41 0.81 33.58 -45.05
CA HIS A 41 -0.22 32.55 -45.08
C HIS A 41 0.40 31.13 -44.99
N LEU A 42 1.42 30.87 -45.82
CA LEU A 42 2.15 29.60 -45.84
C LEU A 42 2.81 29.31 -44.50
N VAL A 43 3.46 30.29 -43.89
CA VAL A 43 4.08 30.14 -42.56
C VAL A 43 3.03 29.82 -41.49
N LYS A 44 1.89 30.52 -41.52
CA LYS A 44 0.81 30.30 -40.57
C LYS A 44 0.24 28.88 -40.66
N ILE A 45 -0.09 28.43 -41.90
CA ILE A 45 -0.66 27.08 -42.09
C ILE A 45 0.34 25.99 -41.77
N ARG A 46 1.63 26.13 -42.15
CA ARG A 46 2.69 25.19 -41.77
C ARG A 46 2.88 25.10 -40.26
N LYS A 47 2.83 26.25 -39.57
CA LYS A 47 2.89 26.27 -38.09
C LYS A 47 1.71 25.51 -37.47
N ASN A 48 0.48 25.77 -37.95
CA ASN A 48 -0.70 25.07 -37.44
C ASN A 48 -0.63 23.55 -37.68
N LEU A 49 -0.22 23.16 -38.90
CA LEU A 49 -0.04 21.73 -39.22
C LEU A 49 1.01 21.07 -38.34
N ARG A 50 2.14 21.73 -38.08
CA ARG A 50 3.18 21.23 -37.20
C ARG A 50 2.66 21.05 -35.79
N VAL A 51 1.95 22.03 -35.22
CA VAL A 51 1.33 21.93 -33.90
C VAL A 51 0.38 20.74 -33.84
N TRP A 52 -0.42 20.54 -34.87
CA TRP A 52 -1.35 19.41 -34.97
C TRP A 52 -0.62 18.05 -34.95
N VAL A 53 0.47 17.94 -35.75
CA VAL A 53 1.28 16.71 -35.83
C VAL A 53 1.95 16.42 -34.49
N ASP A 54 2.50 17.44 -33.82
CA ASP A 54 3.15 17.31 -32.51
C ASP A 54 2.15 16.88 -31.43
N ASP A 55 0.94 17.47 -31.44
CA ASP A 55 -0.17 17.14 -30.55
C ASP A 55 -0.61 15.68 -30.71
N SER A 56 -0.91 15.28 -31.95
CA SER A 56 -1.34 13.91 -32.25
C SER A 56 -0.26 12.87 -31.95
N THR A 57 1.01 13.22 -32.16
CA THR A 57 2.14 12.32 -31.80
C THR A 57 2.28 12.16 -30.30
N ALA A 58 2.19 13.26 -29.57
CA ALA A 58 2.26 13.22 -28.10
C ALA A 58 1.09 12.40 -27.51
N TYR A 59 -0.13 12.65 -28.00
CA TYR A 59 -1.31 11.87 -27.60
C TYR A 59 -1.15 10.37 -27.87
N ALA A 60 -0.69 10.00 -29.08
CA ALA A 60 -0.47 8.60 -29.44
C ALA A 60 0.58 7.91 -28.55
N ASN A 61 1.62 8.64 -28.16
CA ASN A 61 2.65 8.13 -27.24
C ASN A 61 2.09 7.88 -25.84
N ILE A 62 1.29 8.81 -25.32
CA ILE A 62 0.61 8.65 -24.03
C ILE A 62 -0.29 7.41 -24.06
N CYS A 63 -1.11 7.25 -25.08
CA CYS A 63 -2.03 6.13 -25.23
C CYS A 63 -1.32 4.76 -25.32
N LYS A 64 -0.10 4.71 -25.86
CA LYS A 64 0.70 3.48 -25.96
C LYS A 64 1.47 3.14 -24.69
N THR A 65 1.67 4.11 -23.80
CA THR A 65 2.46 3.93 -22.58
C THR A 65 1.67 3.12 -21.57
N LYS A 66 2.24 2.00 -21.11
CA LYS A 66 1.62 1.08 -20.13
C LYS A 66 2.05 1.37 -18.70
N ASP A 67 3.28 1.84 -18.54
CA ASP A 67 3.80 2.20 -17.20
C ASP A 67 3.11 3.46 -16.70
N LEU A 68 2.44 3.35 -15.55
CA LEU A 68 1.58 4.39 -14.99
C LEU A 68 2.37 5.66 -14.63
N ALA A 69 3.56 5.51 -14.05
CA ALA A 69 4.38 6.65 -13.66
C ALA A 69 4.88 7.43 -14.87
N THR A 70 5.39 6.74 -15.88
CA THR A 70 5.82 7.31 -17.16
C THR A 70 4.65 7.96 -17.88
N LYS A 71 3.48 7.33 -17.88
CA LYS A 71 2.27 7.86 -18.52
C LYS A 71 1.84 9.19 -17.90
N ILE A 72 1.78 9.27 -16.56
CA ILE A 72 1.49 10.51 -15.82
C ILE A 72 2.52 11.61 -16.15
N SER A 73 3.80 11.27 -16.30
CA SER A 73 4.83 12.24 -16.71
C SER A 73 4.53 12.82 -18.09
N LEU A 74 4.26 11.96 -19.07
CA LEU A 74 3.93 12.37 -20.44
C LEU A 74 2.64 13.19 -20.51
N GLU A 75 1.64 12.86 -19.71
CA GLU A 75 0.39 13.62 -19.60
C GLU A 75 0.62 15.03 -19.03
N ASN A 76 1.45 15.17 -17.99
CA ASN A 76 1.83 16.48 -17.46
C ASN A 76 2.64 17.30 -18.50
N GLU A 77 3.59 16.67 -19.19
CA GLU A 77 4.37 17.31 -20.25
C GLU A 77 3.46 17.79 -21.40
N TYR A 78 2.46 16.98 -21.78
CA TYR A 78 1.46 17.36 -22.77
C TYR A 78 0.66 18.58 -22.30
N MET A 79 0.14 18.58 -21.07
CA MET A 79 -0.64 19.68 -20.52
C MET A 79 0.14 20.99 -20.46
N GLU A 80 1.45 20.94 -20.20
CA GLU A 80 2.32 22.12 -20.21
C GLU A 80 2.62 22.59 -21.66
N LYS A 81 2.99 21.66 -22.55
CA LYS A 81 3.33 21.98 -23.94
C LYS A 81 2.15 22.57 -24.71
N PHE A 82 0.94 22.07 -24.48
CA PHE A 82 -0.28 22.45 -25.19
C PHE A 82 -1.25 23.26 -24.31
N LYS A 83 -0.73 24.02 -23.35
CA LYS A 83 -1.53 24.81 -22.40
C LYS A 83 -2.49 25.79 -23.06
N ASP A 84 -2.08 26.40 -24.20
CA ASP A 84 -2.87 27.40 -24.91
C ASP A 84 -3.82 26.80 -25.98
N GLY A 85 -3.79 25.49 -26.18
CA GLY A 85 -4.70 24.78 -27.10
C GLY A 85 -4.09 23.53 -27.71
N GLY A 86 -4.62 22.37 -27.32
CA GLY A 86 -4.34 21.07 -27.91
C GLY A 86 -5.65 20.38 -28.26
N ASN A 87 -5.70 19.64 -29.36
CA ASN A 87 -6.92 18.95 -29.79
C ASN A 87 -7.35 17.86 -28.78
N HIS A 88 -6.38 17.27 -28.04
CA HIS A 88 -6.61 16.20 -27.08
C HIS A 88 -6.53 16.67 -25.61
N LYS A 89 -6.49 17.99 -25.37
CA LYS A 89 -6.28 18.55 -24.03
C LYS A 89 -7.32 18.07 -23.00
N THR A 90 -8.58 18.03 -23.36
CA THR A 90 -9.66 17.57 -22.48
C THR A 90 -9.53 16.09 -22.17
N GLU A 91 -9.21 15.27 -23.17
CA GLU A 91 -9.01 13.83 -23.00
C GLU A 91 -7.81 13.53 -22.09
N ILE A 92 -6.68 14.20 -22.35
CA ILE A 92 -5.47 14.04 -21.53
C ILE A 92 -5.70 14.52 -20.09
N SER A 93 -6.41 15.64 -19.89
CA SER A 93 -6.76 16.12 -18.56
C SER A 93 -7.58 15.07 -17.77
N ASN A 94 -8.55 14.44 -18.42
CA ASN A 94 -9.34 13.38 -17.81
C ASN A 94 -8.51 12.11 -17.52
N MET A 95 -7.63 11.73 -18.44
CA MET A 95 -6.71 10.61 -18.27
C MET A 95 -5.77 10.87 -17.09
N LEU A 96 -5.15 12.04 -17.03
CA LEU A 96 -4.25 12.45 -15.96
C LEU A 96 -4.93 12.39 -14.57
N ALA A 97 -6.16 12.88 -14.47
CA ALA A 97 -6.91 12.84 -13.23
C ALA A 97 -7.18 11.38 -12.78
N LYS A 98 -7.56 10.52 -13.73
CA LYS A 98 -7.80 9.10 -13.48
C LYS A 98 -6.51 8.36 -13.09
N ASP A 99 -5.43 8.60 -13.81
CA ASP A 99 -4.17 7.90 -13.62
C ASP A 99 -3.47 8.33 -12.33
N LYS A 100 -3.56 9.61 -11.94
CA LYS A 100 -3.12 10.09 -10.61
C LYS A 100 -3.87 9.39 -9.49
N LYS A 101 -5.19 9.28 -9.60
CA LYS A 101 -6.01 8.56 -8.61
C LYS A 101 -5.64 7.09 -8.52
N ALA A 102 -5.42 6.43 -9.65
CA ALA A 102 -4.99 5.03 -9.69
C ALA A 102 -3.61 4.83 -9.02
N LYS A 103 -2.68 5.78 -9.21
CA LYS A 103 -1.39 5.77 -8.55
C LYS A 103 -1.51 5.91 -7.03
N GLU A 104 -2.31 6.86 -6.55
CA GLU A 104 -2.57 7.04 -5.12
C GLU A 104 -3.20 5.79 -4.48
N GLU A 105 -4.15 5.15 -5.16
CA GLU A 105 -4.76 3.91 -4.69
C GLU A 105 -3.75 2.75 -4.62
N LEU A 106 -2.82 2.68 -5.57
CA LEU A 106 -1.76 1.67 -5.58
C LEU A 106 -0.78 1.89 -4.43
N GLU A 107 -0.29 3.12 -4.26
CA GLU A 107 0.61 3.50 -3.17
C GLU A 107 -0.01 3.21 -1.78
N LEU A 108 -1.31 3.52 -1.61
CA LEU A 108 -2.03 3.23 -0.38
C LEU A 108 -2.15 1.71 -0.11
N LYS A 109 -2.34 0.91 -1.16
CA LYS A 109 -2.37 -0.55 -1.03
C LYS A 109 -1.01 -1.12 -0.64
N GLU A 110 0.06 -0.61 -1.25
CA GLU A 110 1.43 -1.02 -0.94
C GLU A 110 1.80 -0.66 0.51
N GLN A 111 1.46 0.55 0.96
CA GLN A 111 1.67 0.96 2.35
C GLN A 111 0.95 0.04 3.34
N LYS A 112 -0.34 -0.25 3.11
CA LYS A 112 -1.10 -1.16 3.98
C LYS A 112 -0.54 -2.57 4.00
N ALA A 113 -0.08 -3.08 2.85
CA ALA A 113 0.54 -4.39 2.78
C ALA A 113 1.87 -4.44 3.55
N GLN A 114 2.66 -3.35 3.49
CA GLN A 114 3.90 -3.23 4.24
C GLN A 114 3.65 -3.15 5.75
N GLU A 115 2.69 -2.32 6.19
CA GLU A 115 2.29 -2.22 7.60
C GLU A 115 1.79 -3.57 8.16
N GLU A 116 1.02 -4.32 7.38
CA GLU A 116 0.55 -5.65 7.77
C GLU A 116 1.71 -6.63 7.91
N LEU A 117 2.68 -6.59 6.99
CA LEU A 117 3.88 -7.45 7.04
C LEU A 117 4.73 -7.14 8.28
N GLU A 118 4.92 -5.87 8.60
CA GLU A 118 5.66 -5.43 9.79
C GLU A 118 4.95 -5.88 11.07
N LEU A 119 3.64 -5.71 11.15
CA LEU A 119 2.84 -6.16 12.28
C LEU A 119 2.91 -7.69 12.46
N GLN A 120 2.88 -8.45 11.37
CA GLN A 120 3.06 -9.90 11.42
C GLN A 120 4.46 -10.30 11.91
N ALA A 121 5.50 -9.60 11.45
CA ALA A 121 6.87 -9.84 11.90
C ALA A 121 7.04 -9.56 13.40
N GLU A 122 6.47 -8.46 13.91
CA GLU A 122 6.47 -8.13 15.32
C GLU A 122 5.73 -9.18 16.15
N ARG A 123 4.57 -9.63 15.70
CA ARG A 123 3.81 -10.71 16.36
C ARG A 123 4.62 -12.00 16.43
N GLN A 124 5.29 -12.39 15.36
CA GLN A 124 6.13 -13.58 15.32
C GLN A 124 7.34 -13.46 16.26
N ALA A 125 7.97 -12.28 16.34
CA ALA A 125 9.07 -12.03 17.24
C ALA A 125 8.64 -12.16 18.71
N LYS A 126 7.54 -11.51 19.11
CA LYS A 126 6.95 -11.62 20.45
C LYS A 126 6.54 -13.07 20.79
N TYR A 127 5.95 -13.76 19.81
CA TYR A 127 5.58 -15.17 19.96
C TYR A 127 6.80 -16.05 20.23
N LYS A 128 7.87 -15.87 19.46
CA LYS A 128 9.12 -16.61 19.64
C LYS A 128 9.74 -16.34 21.02
N GLU A 129 9.82 -15.07 21.39
CA GLU A 129 10.33 -14.66 22.70
C GLU A 129 9.51 -15.29 23.84
N PHE A 130 8.19 -15.23 23.77
CA PHE A 130 7.31 -15.85 24.74
C PHE A 130 7.54 -17.37 24.79
N LYS A 131 7.59 -18.05 23.66
CA LYS A 131 7.84 -19.50 23.59
C LYS A 131 9.16 -19.89 24.26
N ASP A 132 10.23 -19.14 23.97
CA ASP A 132 11.56 -19.41 24.50
C ASP A 132 11.60 -19.17 26.05
N ASN A 133 10.74 -18.28 26.55
CA ASN A 133 10.67 -17.95 27.97
C ASN A 133 9.70 -18.82 28.79
N VAL A 134 8.78 -19.57 28.16
CA VAL A 134 7.85 -20.46 28.90
C VAL A 134 8.24 -21.92 28.85
N VAL A 135 9.02 -22.33 27.85
CA VAL A 135 9.50 -23.71 27.76
C VAL A 135 10.53 -23.96 28.87
N ASP A 136 10.42 -25.09 29.56
CA ASP A 136 11.27 -25.47 30.68
C ASP A 136 11.19 -24.58 31.92
N TYR A 137 10.25 -23.64 31.97
CA TYR A 137 10.05 -22.78 33.17
C TYR A 137 8.67 -22.97 33.79
N ILE A 138 8.58 -22.66 35.06
CA ILE A 138 7.35 -22.45 35.83
C ILE A 138 7.42 -21.05 36.46
N PHE A 139 6.27 -20.48 36.73
CA PHE A 139 6.15 -19.18 37.40
C PHE A 139 5.60 -19.39 38.79
N ASN A 140 6.49 -19.30 39.79
CA ASN A 140 6.21 -19.64 41.18
C ASN A 140 6.06 -18.40 42.04
N LEU A 141 5.10 -18.42 42.96
CA LEU A 141 4.82 -17.33 43.90
C LEU A 141 5.96 -17.08 44.90
N SER A 142 6.79 -18.06 45.16
CA SER A 142 7.92 -17.93 46.10
C SER A 142 9.27 -18.11 45.40
N ASP A 143 10.32 -17.50 45.97
CA ASP A 143 11.70 -17.63 45.50
C ASP A 143 12.32 -18.99 45.78
N ASN A 144 11.65 -19.82 46.56
CA ASN A 144 12.14 -21.14 46.92
C ASN A 144 11.97 -22.14 45.78
N GLU A 145 12.84 -23.15 45.74
CA GLU A 145 12.70 -24.28 44.81
C GLU A 145 11.43 -25.10 45.06
N ILE A 146 10.78 -24.89 46.23
CA ILE A 146 9.52 -25.53 46.61
C ILE A 146 8.38 -24.80 45.88
N VAL A 147 7.71 -25.49 44.98
CA VAL A 147 6.54 -24.98 44.29
C VAL A 147 5.37 -24.82 45.26
N SER A 148 5.03 -23.58 45.58
CA SER A 148 3.91 -23.24 46.46
C SER A 148 2.62 -22.99 45.70
N ALA A 149 2.62 -21.95 44.84
CA ALA A 149 1.57 -21.65 43.88
C ALA A 149 2.25 -21.25 42.57
N ALA A 150 1.93 -21.94 41.50
CA ALA A 150 2.64 -21.75 40.24
C ALA A 150 1.75 -21.83 39.01
N TRP A 151 2.13 -21.05 37.99
CA TRP A 151 1.61 -21.14 36.66
C TRP A 151 2.53 -22.00 35.80
N VAL A 152 1.94 -22.93 35.08
CA VAL A 152 2.63 -23.78 34.11
C VAL A 152 1.96 -23.67 32.76
N PHE A 153 2.73 -23.38 31.72
CA PHE A 153 2.22 -23.14 30.37
C PHE A 153 2.68 -24.25 29.42
N SER A 154 1.80 -24.71 28.56
CA SER A 154 2.21 -25.52 27.38
C SER A 154 2.90 -24.63 26.37
N THR A 155 3.61 -25.24 25.43
CA THR A 155 4.07 -24.53 24.22
C THR A 155 2.87 -23.97 23.46
N PRO A 156 2.86 -22.69 23.12
CA PRO A 156 1.79 -22.09 22.34
C PRO A 156 1.80 -22.58 20.89
N ASP A 157 0.64 -22.52 20.25
CA ASP A 157 0.51 -22.75 18.81
C ASP A 157 0.99 -21.54 17.98
N VAL A 158 0.87 -21.64 16.64
CA VAL A 158 1.28 -20.59 15.71
C VAL A 158 0.51 -19.26 15.85
N ASN A 159 -0.63 -19.28 16.56
CA ASN A 159 -1.44 -18.10 16.84
C ASN A 159 -1.22 -17.51 18.24
N GLY A 160 -0.21 -18.01 18.96
CA GLY A 160 0.06 -17.60 20.34
C GLY A 160 -0.93 -18.16 21.37
N CYS A 161 -1.72 -19.18 21.01
CA CYS A 161 -2.69 -19.81 21.89
C CYS A 161 -2.14 -21.08 22.50
N GLY A 162 -2.48 -21.32 23.74
CA GLY A 162 -2.03 -22.54 24.44
C GLY A 162 -2.91 -22.87 25.61
N LYS A 163 -2.45 -23.88 26.37
CA LYS A 163 -3.10 -24.35 27.59
C LYS A 163 -2.15 -24.16 28.76
N GLY A 164 -2.70 -24.10 29.94
CA GLY A 164 -1.90 -24.04 31.15
C GLY A 164 -2.62 -24.69 32.36
N VAL A 165 -1.87 -24.80 33.41
CA VAL A 165 -2.38 -25.24 34.72
C VAL A 165 -1.87 -24.29 35.78
N PHE A 166 -2.76 -23.79 36.60
CA PHE A 166 -2.43 -23.16 37.89
C PHE A 166 -2.47 -24.21 38.95
N ILE A 167 -1.40 -24.29 39.73
CA ILE A 167 -1.21 -25.25 40.80
C ILE A 167 -1.05 -24.47 42.10
N ASN A 168 -1.82 -24.84 43.13
CA ASN A 168 -1.63 -24.34 44.48
C ASN A 168 -1.45 -25.54 45.43
N ASN A 169 -0.22 -25.78 45.83
CA ASN A 169 0.14 -26.92 46.64
C ASN A 169 -0.31 -26.79 48.12
N PHE A 170 -0.64 -25.58 48.60
CA PHE A 170 -1.15 -25.38 49.95
C PHE A 170 -2.55 -25.97 50.16
N ASN A 171 -3.39 -25.90 49.13
CA ASN A 171 -4.77 -26.41 49.20
C ASN A 171 -5.07 -27.52 48.20
N GLY A 172 -4.05 -27.99 47.48
CA GLY A 172 -4.19 -29.06 46.49
C GLY A 172 -4.94 -28.63 45.19
N LEU A 173 -5.20 -27.34 45.00
CA LEU A 173 -5.93 -26.83 43.81
C LEU A 173 -5.11 -27.03 42.56
N LYS A 174 -5.74 -27.59 41.53
CA LYS A 174 -5.23 -27.62 40.13
C LYS A 174 -6.31 -27.11 39.22
N GLU A 175 -6.05 -25.97 38.58
CA GLU A 175 -6.98 -25.33 37.67
C GLU A 175 -6.41 -25.29 36.26
N LYS A 176 -7.11 -25.90 35.33
CA LYS A 176 -6.75 -25.83 33.90
C LYS A 176 -7.29 -24.55 33.28
N PHE A 177 -6.49 -23.94 32.39
CA PHE A 177 -6.85 -22.77 31.66
C PHE A 177 -6.39 -22.86 30.21
N THR A 178 -6.96 -22.02 29.34
CA THR A 178 -6.43 -21.69 28.04
C THR A 178 -5.85 -20.28 28.09
N TYR A 179 -4.84 -20.02 27.28
CA TYR A 179 -4.28 -18.68 27.17
C TYR A 179 -4.11 -18.26 25.71
N LYS A 180 -4.05 -16.95 25.49
CA LYS A 180 -3.69 -16.31 24.22
C LYS A 180 -2.75 -15.16 24.53
N LEU A 181 -1.65 -15.08 23.78
CA LEU A 181 -0.76 -13.93 23.80
C LEU A 181 -1.44 -12.78 23.06
N ALA A 182 -1.67 -11.66 23.75
CA ALA A 182 -2.18 -10.44 23.15
C ALA A 182 -1.07 -9.64 22.45
N ASP A 183 -1.45 -8.73 21.55
CA ASP A 183 -0.50 -7.91 20.79
C ASP A 183 0.37 -7.00 21.67
N ASN A 184 -0.12 -6.61 22.84
CA ASN A 184 0.64 -5.85 23.84
C ASN A 184 1.62 -6.69 24.67
N GLY A 185 1.68 -8.01 24.46
CA GLY A 185 2.53 -8.94 25.22
C GLY A 185 1.88 -9.55 26.47
N ASP A 186 0.66 -9.14 26.83
CA ASP A 186 -0.07 -9.72 27.95
C ASP A 186 -0.67 -11.09 27.58
N LEU A 187 -0.84 -11.94 28.59
CA LEU A 187 -1.54 -13.21 28.45
C LEU A 187 -3.01 -13.03 28.83
N GLN A 188 -3.88 -13.29 27.88
CA GLN A 188 -5.32 -13.41 28.13
C GLN A 188 -5.61 -14.85 28.54
N VAL A 189 -5.89 -15.06 29.82
CA VAL A 189 -6.14 -16.38 30.40
C VAL A 189 -7.63 -16.58 30.60
N LYS A 190 -8.13 -17.77 30.24
CA LYS A 190 -9.52 -18.17 30.43
C LYS A 190 -9.61 -19.54 31.07
N SER A 191 -10.27 -19.62 32.23
CA SER A 191 -10.58 -20.86 32.98
C SER A 191 -12.09 -21.02 33.17
N LYS A 192 -12.49 -22.11 33.79
CA LYS A 192 -13.88 -22.30 34.23
C LYS A 192 -14.35 -21.25 35.25
N ASN A 193 -13.43 -20.67 35.99
CA ASN A 193 -13.71 -19.72 37.07
C ASN A 193 -13.69 -18.26 36.60
N GLY A 194 -13.37 -17.99 35.31
CA GLY A 194 -13.36 -16.65 34.74
C GLY A 194 -12.19 -16.40 33.80
N SER A 195 -12.00 -15.13 33.48
CA SER A 195 -10.92 -14.67 32.62
C SER A 195 -10.06 -13.64 33.35
N ALA A 196 -8.75 -13.64 33.07
CA ALA A 196 -7.79 -12.70 33.63
C ALA A 196 -6.78 -12.26 32.56
N SER A 197 -6.27 -11.05 32.70
CA SER A 197 -5.08 -10.60 31.99
C SER A 197 -3.88 -10.75 32.91
N ILE A 198 -2.80 -11.26 32.35
CA ILE A 198 -1.55 -11.50 33.12
C ILE A 198 -0.44 -10.80 32.33
N THR A 199 0.29 -9.90 32.98
CA THR A 199 1.45 -9.25 32.39
C THR A 199 2.66 -10.15 32.51
N PHE A 200 3.26 -10.48 31.37
CA PHE A 200 4.44 -11.33 31.29
C PHE A 200 5.71 -10.46 31.16
N LEU A 201 6.67 -10.74 32.03
CA LEU A 201 8.00 -10.15 32.05
C LEU A 201 9.07 -11.24 31.90
N ASN A 202 10.28 -10.84 31.47
CA ASN A 202 11.38 -11.80 31.24
C ASN A 202 11.74 -12.65 32.46
N ASP A 203 11.53 -12.13 33.66
CA ASP A 203 11.88 -12.79 34.94
C ASP A 203 10.67 -13.37 35.69
N GLY A 204 9.46 -13.10 35.20
CA GLY A 204 8.25 -13.59 35.84
C GLY A 204 6.97 -13.08 35.20
N LEU A 205 5.88 -13.22 35.94
CA LEU A 205 4.57 -12.67 35.54
C LEU A 205 3.86 -12.02 36.72
N TYR A 206 2.97 -11.08 36.41
CA TYR A 206 2.09 -10.43 37.38
C TYR A 206 0.63 -10.79 37.12
N ARG A 207 -0.10 -11.12 38.16
CA ARG A 207 -1.55 -11.21 38.17
C ARG A 207 -2.08 -10.29 39.28
N GLY A 208 -2.54 -9.11 38.88
CA GLY A 208 -2.83 -8.08 39.87
C GLY A 208 -1.56 -7.67 40.60
N ASP A 209 -1.60 -7.74 41.96
CA ASP A 209 -0.46 -7.42 42.81
C ASP A 209 0.46 -8.62 43.09
N ASP A 210 0.06 -9.81 42.66
CA ASP A 210 0.85 -11.02 42.86
C ASP A 210 1.93 -11.16 41.80
N TYR A 211 3.18 -11.29 42.24
CA TYR A 211 4.33 -11.57 41.38
C TYR A 211 4.73 -13.04 41.46
N PHE A 212 4.85 -13.67 40.29
CA PHE A 212 5.30 -15.06 40.16
C PHE A 212 6.65 -15.07 39.44
N LYS A 213 7.70 -15.42 40.16
CA LYS A 213 9.06 -15.49 39.62
C LYS A 213 9.21 -16.67 38.66
N ARG A 214 9.86 -16.44 37.54
CA ARG A 214 10.24 -17.51 36.62
C ARG A 214 11.38 -18.32 37.19
N ILE A 215 11.16 -19.61 37.36
CA ILE A 215 12.19 -20.56 37.82
C ILE A 215 12.30 -21.70 36.81
N TYR A 216 13.47 -22.34 36.76
CA TYR A 216 13.66 -23.50 35.90
C TYR A 216 12.79 -24.67 36.42
N ALA A 217 11.98 -25.23 35.52
CA ALA A 217 11.04 -26.27 35.93
C ALA A 217 11.78 -27.54 36.41
N PRO A 218 11.47 -28.04 37.59
CA PRO A 218 11.95 -29.36 38.01
C PRO A 218 11.57 -30.43 36.98
N SER A 219 12.36 -31.50 36.88
CA SER A 219 12.20 -32.53 35.83
C SER A 219 10.78 -33.12 35.73
N TYR A 220 10.06 -33.20 36.83
CA TYR A 220 8.67 -33.70 36.87
C TYR A 220 7.63 -32.68 36.35
N TYR A 221 8.00 -31.39 36.15
CA TYR A 221 7.17 -30.39 35.52
C TYR A 221 7.50 -30.20 34.04
N LYS A 222 8.70 -30.67 33.62
CA LYS A 222 9.13 -30.52 32.21
C LYS A 222 8.20 -31.28 31.28
N GLY A 223 7.83 -30.59 30.23
CA GLY A 223 7.02 -31.15 29.16
C GLY A 223 5.54 -31.28 29.48
N CYS A 224 5.08 -30.81 30.60
CA CYS A 224 3.69 -30.64 31.08
C CYS A 224 2.60 -31.58 30.50
N LYS A 225 2.97 -32.59 29.69
CA LYS A 225 2.07 -33.60 29.13
C LYS A 225 1.23 -34.31 30.17
N LYS A 226 1.75 -34.39 31.39
CA LYS A 226 1.08 -35.00 32.54
C LYS A 226 -0.10 -34.15 33.07
N TYR A 227 -0.14 -32.87 32.74
CA TYR A 227 -1.12 -31.92 33.27
C TYR A 227 -2.15 -31.46 32.21
N PHE A 228 -1.91 -31.74 30.93
CA PHE A 228 -2.76 -31.33 29.80
C PHE A 228 -3.56 -32.48 29.22
#